data_6f0d7cdfbe0d30408d1ac0e50311f560
#
_entry.id   6f0d7cdfbe0d30408d1ac0e50311f560
#
_cell.length_a   1.000
_cell.length_b   1.000
_cell.length_c   1.000
_cell.angle_alpha   90.00
_cell.angle_beta   90.00
_cell.angle_gamma   90.00
#
_symmetry.space_group_name_H-M   'P 1'
#
loop_
_entity.id
_entity.type
_entity.pdbx_description
1 polymer ?
#
loop_
_entity_poly.entity_id
_entity_poly.type
_entity_poly.pdbx_seq_one_letter_code
_entity_poly.pdbx_strand_id
1 'polypeptide(L)'
;VVKKVLIVDDSPAQVKLIHGLLEREGYAPIDLNDPRRVEETIAFEQPKLILLDVVMPERNGFQVCRELKNSSEFSSIPVILVTSKDTASDRYWGQQQGADAYVTKPFTREELLSAVKRFV
;
A
#
# COMPACT_ATOMS: atom_id res chain seq x y z
N VAL A 1 -15.98 7.08 -12.52
CA VAL A 1 -15.14 5.90 -12.36
C VAL A 1 -14.70 5.78 -10.90
N VAL A 2 -14.98 4.65 -10.28
CA VAL A 2 -14.59 4.40 -8.90
C VAL A 2 -13.09 4.10 -8.85
N LYS A 3 -12.37 4.83 -7.99
CA LYS A 3 -10.92 4.64 -7.81
C LYS A 3 -10.67 3.89 -6.50
N LYS A 4 -10.61 2.58 -6.60
CA LYS A 4 -10.39 1.71 -5.46
C LYS A 4 -8.92 1.71 -5.05
N VAL A 5 -8.66 1.90 -3.76
CA VAL A 5 -7.31 1.88 -3.19
C VAL A 5 -7.30 0.83 -2.08
N LEU A 6 -6.46 -0.18 -2.21
CA LEU A 6 -6.34 -1.23 -1.19
C LEU A 6 -5.35 -0.77 -0.12
N ILE A 7 -5.76 -0.87 1.14
CA ILE A 7 -4.93 -0.54 2.30
C ILE A 7 -4.58 -1.84 3.01
N VAL A 8 -3.31 -2.21 3.03
CA VAL A 8 -2.82 -3.42 3.70
C VAL A 8 -1.95 -3.04 4.88
N ASP A 9 -2.47 -3.21 6.09
CA ASP A 9 -1.78 -2.86 7.32
C ASP A 9 -2.44 -3.64 8.45
N ASP A 10 -1.64 -4.27 9.32
CA ASP A 10 -2.18 -5.06 10.42
C ASP A 10 -2.65 -4.22 11.61
N SER A 11 -2.38 -2.91 11.61
CA SER A 11 -2.85 -2.00 12.64
C SER A 11 -4.21 -1.41 12.29
N PRO A 12 -5.28 -1.76 13.03
CA PRO A 12 -6.61 -1.20 12.76
C PRO A 12 -6.65 0.33 12.82
N ALA A 13 -5.88 0.93 13.72
CA ALA A 13 -5.82 2.38 13.86
C ALA A 13 -5.22 3.03 12.60
N GLN A 14 -4.16 2.46 12.04
CA GLN A 14 -3.53 2.97 10.83
C GLN A 14 -4.45 2.81 9.62
N VAL A 15 -5.08 1.66 9.49
CA VAL A 15 -6.05 1.43 8.42
C VAL A 15 -7.17 2.48 8.47
N LYS A 16 -7.72 2.70 9.66
CA LYS A 16 -8.81 3.65 9.84
C LYS A 16 -8.39 5.08 9.48
N LEU A 17 -7.18 5.48 9.88
CA LEU A 17 -6.64 6.80 9.56
C LEU A 17 -6.52 6.98 8.05
N ILE A 18 -5.89 6.04 7.37
CA ILE A 18 -5.68 6.11 5.92
C ILE A 18 -7.01 6.06 5.19
N HIS A 19 -7.91 5.17 5.63
CA HIS A 19 -9.25 5.05 5.05
C HIS A 19 -9.98 6.40 5.04
N GLY A 20 -9.98 7.08 6.19
CA GLY A 20 -10.65 8.38 6.30
C GLY A 20 -10.05 9.45 5.39
N LEU A 21 -8.72 9.49 5.29
CA LEU A 21 -8.04 10.44 4.41
C LEU A 21 -8.39 10.22 2.95
N LEU A 22 -8.40 8.96 2.51
CA LEU A 22 -8.71 8.60 1.13
C LEU A 22 -10.17 8.87 0.80
N GLU A 23 -11.07 8.51 1.70
CA GLU A 23 -12.51 8.69 1.50
C GLU A 23 -12.88 10.17 1.31
N ARG A 24 -12.27 11.04 2.09
CA ARG A 24 -12.49 12.48 1.98
C ARG A 24 -12.04 13.06 0.65
N GLU A 25 -11.09 12.41 -0.01
CA GLU A 25 -10.59 12.84 -1.33
C GLU A 25 -11.31 12.16 -2.48
N GLY A 26 -12.37 11.41 -2.21
CA GLY A 26 -13.19 10.79 -3.24
C GLY A 26 -12.71 9.43 -3.71
N TYR A 27 -11.72 8.84 -3.06
CA TYR A 27 -11.31 7.46 -3.36
C TYR A 27 -12.21 6.45 -2.66
N ALA A 28 -12.21 5.22 -3.15
CA ALA A 28 -12.93 4.11 -2.53
C ALA A 28 -11.93 3.18 -1.83
N PRO A 29 -11.68 3.39 -0.53
CA PRO A 29 -10.70 2.56 0.20
C PRO A 29 -11.25 1.18 0.50
N ILE A 30 -10.36 0.18 0.41
CA ILE A 30 -10.65 -1.21 0.77
C ILE A 30 -9.66 -1.60 1.85
N ASP A 31 -10.15 -2.00 3.01
CA ASP A 31 -9.32 -2.31 4.17
C ASP A 31 -8.96 -3.79 4.21
N LEU A 32 -7.69 -4.08 4.43
CA LEU A 32 -7.22 -5.44 4.59
C LEU A 32 -6.17 -5.48 5.70
N ASN A 33 -6.46 -6.22 6.77
CA ASN A 33 -5.55 -6.34 7.91
C ASN A 33 -4.85 -7.70 7.98
N ASP A 34 -5.00 -8.53 6.97
CA ASP A 34 -4.38 -9.86 6.91
C ASP A 34 -3.53 -9.97 5.65
N PRO A 35 -2.18 -9.92 5.78
CA PRO A 35 -1.31 -9.97 4.61
C PRO A 35 -1.37 -11.27 3.82
N ARG A 36 -1.90 -12.34 4.41
CA ARG A 36 -2.06 -13.62 3.73
C ARG A 36 -3.13 -13.59 2.65
N ARG A 37 -4.03 -12.60 2.70
CA ARG A 37 -5.18 -12.49 1.80
C ARG A 37 -5.01 -11.44 0.70
N VAL A 38 -3.79 -10.95 0.51
CA VAL A 38 -3.56 -9.84 -0.43
C VAL A 38 -3.95 -10.22 -1.85
N GLU A 39 -3.43 -11.34 -2.36
CA GLU A 39 -3.67 -11.73 -3.75
C GLU A 39 -5.15 -12.00 -4.05
N GLU A 40 -5.84 -12.72 -3.15
CA GLU A 40 -7.27 -12.97 -3.38
C GLU A 40 -8.09 -11.69 -3.32
N THR A 41 -7.70 -10.76 -2.44
CA THR A 41 -8.40 -9.47 -2.32
C THR A 41 -8.19 -8.64 -3.58
N ILE A 42 -6.96 -8.59 -4.10
CA ILE A 42 -6.67 -7.86 -5.35
C ILE A 42 -7.45 -8.47 -6.51
N ALA A 43 -7.49 -9.78 -6.61
CA ALA A 43 -8.19 -10.46 -7.69
C ALA A 43 -9.69 -10.15 -7.67
N PHE A 44 -10.28 -10.08 -6.47
CA PHE A 44 -11.70 -9.79 -6.30
C PHE A 44 -12.01 -8.31 -6.50
N GLU A 45 -11.25 -7.43 -5.86
CA GLU A 45 -11.56 -5.99 -5.82
C GLU A 45 -11.01 -5.21 -7.01
N GLN A 46 -9.93 -5.68 -7.60
CA GLN A 46 -9.26 -5.02 -8.72
C GLN A 46 -8.91 -3.56 -8.42
N PRO A 47 -8.14 -3.28 -7.35
CA PRO A 47 -7.80 -1.91 -6.98
C PRO A 47 -6.88 -1.25 -8.00
N LYS A 48 -6.91 0.07 -8.03
CA LYS A 48 -6.04 0.89 -8.89
C LYS A 48 -4.69 1.17 -8.24
N LEU A 49 -4.58 0.99 -6.93
CA LEU A 49 -3.39 1.31 -6.15
C LEU A 49 -3.40 0.47 -4.88
N ILE A 50 -2.22 0.08 -4.42
CA ILE A 50 -2.05 -0.65 -3.17
C ILE A 50 -1.16 0.17 -2.23
N LEU A 51 -1.66 0.45 -1.02
CA LEU A 51 -0.87 1.02 0.07
C LEU A 51 -0.54 -0.12 1.02
N LEU A 52 0.74 -0.35 1.27
CA LEU A 52 1.21 -1.57 1.89
C LEU A 52 2.21 -1.27 3.00
N ASP A 53 1.92 -1.69 4.22
CA ASP A 53 2.88 -1.61 5.32
C ASP A 53 3.93 -2.71 5.17
N VAL A 54 5.11 -2.47 5.73
CA VAL A 54 6.21 -3.43 5.71
C VAL A 54 6.17 -4.35 6.93
N VAL A 55 5.96 -3.78 8.12
CA VAL A 55 6.04 -4.55 9.38
C VAL A 55 4.69 -5.18 9.68
N MET A 56 4.52 -6.42 9.29
CA MET A 56 3.30 -7.20 9.52
C MET A 56 3.68 -8.62 9.92
N PRO A 57 2.85 -9.29 10.74
CA PRO A 57 3.11 -10.69 11.10
C PRO A 57 2.98 -11.59 9.88
N GLU A 58 3.71 -12.69 9.88
CA GLU A 58 3.64 -13.81 8.93
C GLU A 58 4.18 -13.47 7.54
N ARG A 59 4.05 -12.23 7.07
CA ARG A 59 4.44 -11.84 5.72
C ARG A 59 4.75 -10.36 5.70
N ASN A 60 6.00 -9.96 5.50
CA ASN A 60 6.31 -8.52 5.50
C ASN A 60 6.02 -7.89 4.13
N GLY A 61 5.86 -6.57 4.14
CA GLY A 61 5.47 -5.81 2.94
C GLY A 61 6.51 -5.82 1.83
N PHE A 62 7.79 -5.93 2.14
CA PHE A 62 8.83 -6.04 1.11
C PHE A 62 8.62 -7.32 0.30
N GLN A 63 8.35 -8.42 0.99
CA GLN A 63 8.10 -9.71 0.35
C GLN A 63 6.83 -9.66 -0.50
N VAL A 64 5.75 -9.11 0.05
CA VAL A 64 4.48 -8.96 -0.67
C VAL A 64 4.69 -8.14 -1.95
N CYS A 65 5.37 -7.01 -1.83
CA CYS A 65 5.65 -6.11 -2.95
C CYS A 65 6.40 -6.86 -4.06
N ARG A 66 7.46 -7.58 -3.72
CA ARG A 66 8.24 -8.34 -4.69
C ARG A 66 7.39 -9.39 -5.39
N GLU A 67 6.59 -10.12 -4.62
CA GLU A 67 5.75 -11.18 -5.19
C GLU A 67 4.70 -10.61 -6.14
N LEU A 68 4.09 -9.48 -5.78
CA LEU A 68 3.13 -8.81 -6.66
C LEU A 68 3.79 -8.32 -7.94
N LYS A 69 4.96 -7.71 -7.82
CA LYS A 69 5.67 -7.17 -8.99
C LYS A 69 6.24 -8.26 -9.91
N ASN A 70 6.44 -9.45 -9.39
CA ASN A 70 6.87 -10.60 -10.18
C ASN A 70 5.69 -11.39 -10.76
N SER A 71 4.47 -11.03 -10.42
CA SER A 71 3.27 -11.70 -10.93
C SER A 71 2.81 -11.06 -12.23
N SER A 72 2.61 -11.84 -13.28
CA SER A 72 2.06 -11.32 -14.53
C SER A 72 0.66 -10.76 -14.35
N GLU A 73 -0.08 -11.26 -13.36
CA GLU A 73 -1.46 -10.83 -13.08
C GLU A 73 -1.51 -9.48 -12.36
N PHE A 74 -0.56 -9.20 -11.45
CA PHE A 74 -0.64 -8.04 -10.55
C PHE A 74 0.44 -7.00 -10.76
N SER A 75 1.45 -7.26 -11.60
CA SER A 75 2.64 -6.42 -11.72
C SER A 75 2.35 -4.98 -12.19
N SER A 76 1.23 -4.76 -12.86
CA SER A 76 0.88 -3.43 -13.38
C SER A 76 0.25 -2.53 -12.32
N ILE A 77 -0.16 -3.07 -11.17
CA ILE A 77 -0.79 -2.26 -10.13
C ILE A 77 0.29 -1.54 -9.32
N PRO A 78 0.26 -0.21 -9.23
CA PRO A 78 1.26 0.51 -8.44
C PRO A 78 1.16 0.18 -6.96
N VAL A 79 2.31 0.10 -6.30
CA VAL A 79 2.42 -0.20 -4.88
C VAL A 79 3.18 0.93 -4.19
N ILE A 80 2.57 1.52 -3.17
CA ILE A 80 3.23 2.48 -2.30
C ILE A 80 3.46 1.80 -0.95
N LEU A 81 4.71 1.74 -0.51
CA LEU A 81 5.01 1.26 0.84
C LEU A 81 4.78 2.40 1.83
N VAL A 82 3.99 2.15 2.87
CA VAL A 82 3.64 3.13 3.90
C VAL A 82 4.04 2.53 5.25
N THR A 83 5.16 2.95 5.81
CA THR A 83 5.77 2.24 6.94
C THR A 83 6.60 3.15 7.84
N SER A 84 6.82 2.71 9.09
CA SER A 84 7.71 3.39 10.03
C SER A 84 9.20 3.10 9.77
N LYS A 85 9.54 2.20 8.88
CA LYS A 85 10.92 1.94 8.50
C LYS A 85 11.41 3.07 7.60
N ASP A 86 12.26 3.94 8.16
CA ASP A 86 12.59 5.21 7.51
C ASP A 86 14.06 5.41 7.16
N THR A 87 14.91 4.39 7.31
CA THR A 87 16.31 4.51 6.97
C THR A 87 16.53 4.55 5.46
N ALA A 88 17.68 5.08 5.04
CA ALA A 88 18.05 5.07 3.63
C ALA A 88 18.10 3.63 3.08
N SER A 89 18.60 2.70 3.90
CA SER A 89 18.64 1.28 3.54
C SER A 89 17.23 0.70 3.32
N ASP A 90 16.30 1.04 4.20
CA ASP A 90 14.90 0.58 4.07
C ASP A 90 14.28 1.07 2.77
N ARG A 91 14.46 2.36 2.46
CA ARG A 91 13.92 2.97 1.24
C ARG A 91 14.53 2.34 0.00
N TYR A 92 15.85 2.14 0.02
CA TYR A 92 16.55 1.49 -1.09
C TYR A 92 16.03 0.07 -1.30
N TRP A 93 15.86 -0.68 -0.20
CA TRP A 93 15.37 -2.06 -0.27
C TRP A 93 13.95 -2.12 -0.83
N GLY A 94 13.09 -1.17 -0.41
CA GLY A 94 11.74 -1.08 -0.95
C GLY A 94 11.74 -0.84 -2.46
N GLN A 95 12.60 0.05 -2.93
CA GLN A 95 12.73 0.32 -4.35
C GLN A 95 13.20 -0.92 -5.11
N GLN A 96 14.12 -1.69 -4.55
CA GLN A 96 14.60 -2.94 -5.15
C GLN A 96 13.52 -4.00 -5.23
N GLN A 97 12.53 -3.96 -4.35
CA GLN A 97 11.38 -4.87 -4.42
C GLN A 97 10.34 -4.42 -5.45
N GLY A 98 10.53 -3.29 -6.09
CA GLY A 98 9.65 -2.80 -7.13
C GLY A 98 8.58 -1.81 -6.65
N ALA A 99 8.69 -1.30 -5.41
CA ALA A 99 7.76 -0.29 -4.93
C ALA A 99 7.82 0.97 -5.79
N ASP A 100 6.66 1.53 -6.09
CA ASP A 100 6.55 2.72 -6.94
C ASP A 100 6.75 4.00 -6.14
N ALA A 101 6.49 3.97 -4.84
CA ALA A 101 6.76 5.09 -3.93
C ALA A 101 6.89 4.58 -2.49
N TYR A 102 7.37 5.44 -1.61
CA TYR A 102 7.64 5.11 -0.21
C TYR A 102 7.21 6.29 0.66
N VAL A 103 6.32 6.05 1.61
CA VAL A 103 5.85 7.06 2.55
C VAL A 103 6.17 6.60 3.96
N THR A 104 6.83 7.44 4.77
CA THR A 104 7.19 7.07 6.14
C THR A 104 6.14 7.54 7.14
N LYS A 105 5.89 6.72 8.14
CA LYS A 105 5.02 7.06 9.29
C LYS A 105 5.87 7.70 10.39
N PRO A 106 5.39 8.70 11.08
CA PRO A 106 4.13 9.40 10.80
C PRO A 106 4.22 10.26 9.54
N PHE A 107 3.13 10.36 8.81
CA PHE A 107 3.06 11.20 7.60
C PHE A 107 2.04 12.30 7.79
N THR A 108 2.19 13.40 7.05
CA THR A 108 1.14 14.40 6.97
C THR A 108 0.10 13.95 5.94
N ARG A 109 -1.10 14.52 6.02
CA ARG A 109 -2.14 14.29 5.04
C ARG A 109 -1.61 14.58 3.62
N GLU A 110 -0.90 15.68 3.46
CA GLU A 110 -0.35 16.12 2.17
C GLU A 110 0.67 15.13 1.62
N GLU A 111 1.54 14.60 2.48
CA GLU A 111 2.55 13.62 2.06
C GLU A 111 1.90 12.35 1.51
N LEU A 112 0.90 11.83 2.22
CA LEU A 112 0.20 10.63 1.77
C LEU A 112 -0.57 10.88 0.47
N LEU A 113 -1.37 11.94 0.46
CA LEU A 113 -2.23 12.23 -0.70
C LEU A 113 -1.43 12.62 -1.93
N SER A 114 -0.29 13.32 -1.77
CA SER A 114 0.62 13.61 -2.88
C SER A 114 1.11 12.33 -3.54
N ALA A 115 1.51 11.35 -2.72
CA ALA A 115 1.98 10.07 -3.25
C ALA A 115 0.85 9.32 -3.97
N VAL A 116 -0.34 9.29 -3.38
CA VAL A 116 -1.51 8.62 -3.96
C VAL A 116 -1.88 9.24 -5.30
N LYS A 117 -1.91 10.57 -5.37
CA LYS A 117 -2.32 11.29 -6.59
C LYS A 117 -1.38 11.10 -7.77
N ARG A 118 -0.15 10.67 -7.53
CA ARG A 118 0.78 10.35 -8.60
C ARG A 118 0.32 9.15 -9.42
N PHE A 119 -0.51 8.28 -8.88
CA PHE A 119 -0.89 7.01 -9.50
C PHE A 119 -2.38 6.86 -9.76
N VAL A 120 -3.18 7.59 -9.10
CA VAL A 120 -4.64 7.62 -9.26
C VAL A 120 -5.15 9.05 -9.06
#